data_5fbb2a5c603dcbc9211d56df8b97a10b
#
_entry.id   5fbb2a5c603dcbc9211d56df8b97a10b
#
_cell.length_a   1.000
_cell.length_b   1.000
_cell.length_c   1.000
_cell.angle_alpha   90.00
_cell.angle_beta   90.00
_cell.angle_gamma   90.00
#
_symmetry.space_group_name_H-M   'P 1'
#
loop_
_entity.id
_entity.type
_entity.pdbx_description
1 polymer ?
#
loop_
_entity_poly.entity_id
_entity_poly.type
_entity_poly.pdbx_seq_one_letter_code
_entity_poly.pdbx_strand_id
1 'polypeptide(L)'
;MEQRRDFLLMRNIAFALTALTMFGAGRAAAYDIVNRWTSTQLDGGNLQRGDAVTLRWSIVPDGQSYTRSNNSQLVQFLDDGWNVPAAQRVPSFSGRPWWGVMNQAYQQFGRVSGVTMVYIPEQNGAGVDTGFEGDIRIGGENIDGTPGGALADNTFPNDGDMRIDTTRETDGSVGSYFSAEPGLRNLVIHESGHGVGLGHAQFVNNSAKAVMEGGLRTDIWGLQFDDVYALNRQYGDPKERNGGNNSHATATMLGSFTTTGSISIGRDAVDSVVEQFDDDWLGIDGTSDTDWFRFTVSSPSVADIKLTPVGPTYETVQQGVFNAAAMNDLEFQVFKAPSLGLVDGAAETGVGLAESIDDLLFSTAGDYFIRVLGRQDANQFYQLDLSFNDVPVPEDADFDGDLDVDGEDFLIWQRGAGAGTTLSQGDANGDSLVDGLDLEVWKEQFGMLVDPPNPSAGTVPEPGTLLLAAPLLGLVMAVRRRAA
;
A
#
# COMPACT_ATOMS: atom_id res chain seq x y z
N MET A 1 24.89 -1.62 -21.83
CA MET A 1 24.90 -0.65 -20.72
C MET A 1 24.79 0.81 -21.21
N GLU A 2 25.53 1.23 -22.22
CA GLU A 2 25.48 2.60 -22.76
C GLU A 2 24.13 2.90 -23.48
N GLN A 3 23.60 1.98 -24.26
CA GLN A 3 22.28 2.14 -24.92
C GLN A 3 21.11 2.27 -23.94
N ARG A 4 21.14 1.59 -22.78
CA ARG A 4 20.11 1.74 -21.74
C ARG A 4 20.22 3.08 -20.99
N ARG A 5 21.45 3.61 -20.80
CA ARG A 5 21.64 4.92 -20.17
C ARG A 5 21.12 6.07 -21.04
N ASP A 6 21.33 5.97 -22.35
CA ASP A 6 20.82 6.99 -23.29
C ASP A 6 19.31 6.92 -23.42
N PHE A 7 18.72 5.72 -23.30
CA PHE A 7 17.28 5.52 -23.27
C PHE A 7 16.63 6.11 -22.01
N LEU A 8 17.24 5.94 -20.85
CA LEU A 8 16.80 6.55 -19.58
C LEU A 8 16.96 8.08 -19.60
N LEU A 9 18.02 8.62 -20.21
CA LEU A 9 18.20 10.07 -20.34
C LEU A 9 17.19 10.69 -21.32
N MET A 10 16.91 10.02 -22.44
CA MET A 10 15.88 10.46 -23.39
C MET A 10 14.47 10.29 -22.81
N ARG A 11 14.22 9.29 -21.97
CA ARG A 11 12.96 9.08 -21.25
C ARG A 11 12.65 10.24 -20.31
N ASN A 12 13.63 10.71 -19.55
CA ASN A 12 13.48 11.89 -18.67
C ASN A 12 13.25 13.20 -19.44
N ILE A 13 13.63 13.29 -20.70
CA ILE A 13 13.35 14.47 -21.57
C ILE A 13 11.97 14.35 -22.23
N ALA A 14 11.51 13.12 -22.56
CA ALA A 14 10.17 12.89 -23.11
C ALA A 14 9.06 13.10 -22.05
N PHE A 15 9.35 12.91 -20.75
CA PHE A 15 8.44 13.16 -19.63
C PHE A 15 8.01 14.63 -19.49
N ALA A 16 8.76 15.58 -20.04
CA ALA A 16 8.44 17.01 -19.92
C ALA A 16 7.50 17.54 -21.03
N LEU A 17 7.17 16.75 -22.05
CA LEU A 17 6.44 17.27 -23.22
C LEU A 17 5.06 16.63 -23.49
N THR A 18 4.62 15.62 -22.77
CA THR A 18 3.32 14.97 -23.00
C THR A 18 2.25 15.30 -21.93
N ALA A 19 2.50 16.26 -21.06
CA ALA A 19 1.55 16.72 -20.04
C ALA A 19 0.60 17.79 -20.57
N LEU A 20 0.07 17.65 -21.77
CA LEU A 20 -0.98 18.57 -22.24
C LEU A 20 -2.10 17.79 -22.94
N THR A 21 -3.30 17.92 -22.34
CA THR A 21 -4.62 17.51 -22.82
C THR A 21 -5.06 16.06 -22.53
N MET A 22 -5.52 15.84 -21.30
CA MET A 22 -6.80 15.18 -21.05
C MET A 22 -7.37 15.73 -19.73
N PHE A 23 -8.12 16.81 -19.79
CA PHE A 23 -9.14 17.06 -18.79
C PHE A 23 -10.19 15.95 -18.94
N GLY A 24 -9.91 14.80 -18.35
CA GLY A 24 -10.92 13.79 -18.14
C GLY A 24 -11.98 14.37 -17.20
N ALA A 25 -13.25 14.29 -17.56
CA ALA A 25 -14.35 14.45 -16.64
C ALA A 25 -13.99 13.64 -15.39
N GLY A 26 -14.04 14.28 -14.19
CA GLY A 26 -13.69 13.60 -12.94
C GLY A 26 -14.42 12.27 -12.89
N ARG A 27 -13.68 11.18 -12.80
CA ARG A 27 -14.29 9.84 -12.64
C ARG A 27 -15.03 9.90 -11.30
N ALA A 28 -16.32 9.75 -11.38
CA ALA A 28 -17.17 9.72 -10.21
C ALA A 28 -16.77 8.48 -9.38
N ALA A 29 -16.66 8.61 -8.05
CA ALA A 29 -16.33 7.53 -7.15
C ALA A 29 -17.57 6.66 -6.86
N ALA A 30 -17.42 5.35 -6.67
CA ALA A 30 -18.54 4.44 -6.39
C ALA A 30 -19.11 4.61 -4.98
N TYR A 31 -18.29 5.12 -4.08
CA TYR A 31 -18.57 5.39 -2.67
C TYR A 31 -19.08 6.83 -2.45
N ASP A 32 -19.82 7.05 -1.39
CA ASP A 32 -20.27 8.37 -0.96
C ASP A 32 -19.37 8.89 0.17
N ILE A 33 -18.69 10.02 -0.05
CA ILE A 33 -17.90 10.72 0.95
C ILE A 33 -18.57 12.06 1.24
N VAL A 34 -18.95 12.28 2.47
CA VAL A 34 -19.56 13.53 2.93
C VAL A 34 -18.49 14.55 3.33
N ASN A 35 -17.54 14.15 4.16
CA ASN A 35 -16.42 14.98 4.63
C ASN A 35 -15.35 14.09 5.29
N ARG A 36 -14.40 14.70 6.04
CA ARG A 36 -13.38 14.00 6.81
C ARG A 36 -13.03 14.77 8.09
N TRP A 37 -12.33 14.13 9.01
CA TRP A 37 -11.71 14.81 10.13
C TRP A 37 -10.57 15.71 9.63
N THR A 38 -10.63 16.98 10.00
CA THR A 38 -9.60 18.00 9.70
C THR A 38 -8.80 18.38 10.93
N SER A 39 -9.23 17.88 12.10
CA SER A 39 -8.52 17.99 13.37
C SER A 39 -8.97 16.91 14.32
N THR A 40 -8.05 16.39 15.15
CA THR A 40 -8.34 15.48 16.25
C THR A 40 -7.65 15.98 17.51
N GLN A 41 -8.00 15.42 18.66
CA GLN A 41 -7.34 15.79 19.91
C GLN A 41 -5.89 15.29 20.00
N LEU A 42 -5.53 14.27 19.21
CA LEU A 42 -4.18 13.70 19.20
C LEU A 42 -3.32 14.23 18.06
N ASP A 43 -3.88 14.38 16.85
CA ASP A 43 -3.12 14.79 15.68
C ASP A 43 -3.11 16.32 15.46
N GLY A 44 -3.99 17.04 16.20
CA GLY A 44 -4.15 18.49 16.02
C GLY A 44 -4.97 18.84 14.78
N GLY A 45 -4.72 20.01 14.19
CA GLY A 45 -5.48 20.55 13.06
C GLY A 45 -4.70 20.56 11.74
N ASN A 46 -5.41 20.97 10.67
CA ASN A 46 -4.93 21.08 9.29
C ASN A 46 -4.66 19.73 8.59
N LEU A 47 -5.35 18.67 9.01
CA LEU A 47 -5.27 17.37 8.35
C LEU A 47 -5.88 17.45 6.95
N GLN A 48 -5.16 16.95 5.97
CA GLN A 48 -5.55 16.92 4.56
C GLN A 48 -6.03 15.53 4.15
N ARG A 49 -6.63 15.43 2.96
CA ARG A 49 -6.98 14.14 2.37
C ARG A 49 -5.72 13.27 2.23
N GLY A 50 -5.83 11.99 2.56
CA GLY A 50 -4.73 11.05 2.64
C GLY A 50 -4.06 11.00 4.01
N ASP A 51 -4.07 12.10 4.79
CA ASP A 51 -3.46 12.08 6.13
C ASP A 51 -4.18 11.09 7.05
N ALA A 52 -3.44 10.20 7.67
CA ALA A 52 -3.97 9.31 8.69
C ALA A 52 -4.48 10.09 9.91
N VAL A 53 -5.43 9.50 10.63
CA VAL A 53 -6.02 10.12 11.82
C VAL A 53 -6.04 9.16 13.01
N THR A 54 -5.86 9.71 14.20
CA THR A 54 -6.04 9.00 15.46
C THR A 54 -7.23 9.60 16.20
N LEU A 55 -8.32 8.85 16.29
CA LEU A 55 -9.56 9.23 16.95
C LEU A 55 -9.69 8.53 18.29
N ARG A 56 -9.97 9.28 19.33
CA ARG A 56 -10.33 8.73 20.63
C ARG A 56 -11.82 8.47 20.68
N TRP A 57 -12.23 7.30 21.14
CA TRP A 57 -13.63 7.01 21.36
C TRP A 57 -13.90 6.69 22.82
N SER A 58 -15.09 7.05 23.29
CA SER A 58 -15.52 6.84 24.66
C SER A 58 -16.98 6.40 24.73
N ILE A 59 -17.34 5.73 25.84
CA ILE A 59 -18.73 5.38 26.14
C ILE A 59 -19.21 6.29 27.24
N VAL A 60 -20.30 7.00 26.98
CA VAL A 60 -20.95 7.88 27.96
C VAL A 60 -21.60 7.02 29.07
N PRO A 61 -21.20 7.20 30.33
CA PRO A 61 -21.80 6.46 31.46
C PRO A 61 -23.29 6.69 31.59
N ASP A 62 -24.02 5.68 32.06
CA ASP A 62 -25.44 5.80 32.30
C ASP A 62 -25.75 6.92 33.32
N GLY A 63 -26.82 7.67 33.02
CA GLY A 63 -27.24 8.81 33.80
C GLY A 63 -26.47 10.10 33.54
N GLN A 64 -25.43 10.08 32.72
CA GLN A 64 -24.72 11.31 32.29
C GLN A 64 -25.42 11.93 31.08
N SER A 65 -25.39 13.26 31.04
CA SER A 65 -25.88 14.02 29.89
C SER A 65 -25.04 13.71 28.67
N TYR A 66 -25.72 13.28 27.59
CA TYR A 66 -25.11 12.94 26.34
C TYR A 66 -25.54 13.90 25.22
N THR A 67 -26.83 14.11 25.10
CA THR A 67 -27.43 15.13 24.25
C THR A 67 -27.95 16.28 25.10
N ARG A 68 -28.36 17.38 24.46
CA ARG A 68 -28.88 18.56 25.17
C ARG A 68 -30.06 18.29 26.06
N SER A 69 -30.73 17.14 25.95
CA SER A 69 -31.99 16.83 26.65
C SER A 69 -32.03 15.47 27.34
N ASN A 70 -31.16 14.52 27.01
CA ASN A 70 -31.27 13.16 27.52
C ASN A 70 -29.97 12.65 28.15
N ASN A 71 -30.11 11.75 29.11
CA ASN A 71 -29.00 11.04 29.73
C ASN A 71 -28.82 9.67 29.08
N SER A 72 -27.57 9.25 28.91
CA SER A 72 -27.25 7.92 28.37
C SER A 72 -27.81 6.80 29.23
N GLN A 73 -28.25 5.72 28.59
CA GLN A 73 -28.69 4.46 29.18
C GLN A 73 -28.02 3.26 28.49
N LEU A 74 -26.96 3.50 27.73
CA LEU A 74 -26.34 2.52 26.84
C LEU A 74 -25.77 1.32 27.59
N VAL A 75 -25.04 1.57 28.67
CA VAL A 75 -24.30 0.52 29.38
C VAL A 75 -25.27 -0.50 30.00
N GLN A 76 -26.33 -0.03 30.67
CA GLN A 76 -27.34 -0.92 31.22
C GLN A 76 -28.10 -1.66 30.12
N PHE A 77 -28.44 -0.98 29.03
CA PHE A 77 -29.12 -1.59 27.88
C PHE A 77 -28.33 -2.75 27.29
N LEU A 78 -27.04 -2.54 27.01
CA LEU A 78 -26.14 -3.59 26.48
C LEU A 78 -25.90 -4.71 27.52
N ASP A 79 -25.71 -4.35 28.81
CA ASP A 79 -25.53 -5.34 29.88
C ASP A 79 -26.75 -6.27 30.01
N ASP A 80 -27.95 -5.73 29.84
CA ASP A 80 -29.17 -6.52 29.86
C ASP A 80 -29.32 -7.41 28.62
N GLY A 81 -29.06 -6.86 27.43
CA GLY A 81 -29.12 -7.60 26.17
C GLY A 81 -28.13 -8.77 26.09
N TRP A 82 -26.95 -8.58 26.65
CA TRP A 82 -25.90 -9.61 26.68
C TRP A 82 -25.89 -10.47 27.93
N ASN A 83 -26.92 -10.32 28.79
CA ASN A 83 -27.06 -11.06 30.05
C ASN A 83 -25.79 -10.97 30.94
N VAL A 84 -25.18 -9.79 31.01
CA VAL A 84 -23.92 -9.56 31.77
C VAL A 84 -24.23 -9.80 33.27
N PRO A 85 -23.52 -10.73 33.95
CA PRO A 85 -23.71 -10.98 35.36
C PRO A 85 -23.41 -9.75 36.21
N ALA A 86 -24.15 -9.55 37.29
CA ALA A 86 -23.99 -8.40 38.19
C ALA A 86 -22.53 -8.22 38.67
N ALA A 87 -21.79 -9.31 38.90
CA ALA A 87 -20.41 -9.29 39.32
C ALA A 87 -19.42 -8.73 38.24
N GLN A 88 -19.86 -8.69 36.97
CA GLN A 88 -19.09 -8.13 35.84
C GLN A 88 -19.50 -6.70 35.50
N ARG A 89 -20.61 -6.17 36.10
CA ARG A 89 -21.08 -4.80 35.89
C ARG A 89 -20.28 -3.80 36.76
N VAL A 90 -18.98 -3.80 36.56
CA VAL A 90 -18.00 -2.92 37.24
C VAL A 90 -17.65 -1.72 36.33
N PRO A 91 -16.99 -0.66 36.85
CA PRO A 91 -16.66 0.51 36.03
C PRO A 91 -15.83 0.22 34.76
N SER A 92 -14.98 -0.81 34.80
CA SER A 92 -14.25 -1.26 33.59
C SER A 92 -15.18 -2.09 32.70
N PHE A 93 -15.11 -1.85 31.39
CA PHE A 93 -15.92 -2.59 30.41
C PHE A 93 -15.26 -3.88 29.90
N SER A 94 -13.96 -4.06 30.13
CA SER A 94 -13.16 -5.13 29.54
C SER A 94 -13.62 -6.57 29.82
N GLY A 95 -14.40 -6.78 30.89
CA GLY A 95 -14.98 -8.08 31.23
C GLY A 95 -16.36 -8.35 30.62
N ARG A 96 -16.94 -7.41 29.89
CA ARG A 96 -18.27 -7.55 29.29
C ARG A 96 -18.20 -8.13 27.88
N PRO A 97 -19.03 -9.11 27.51
CA PRO A 97 -19.00 -9.70 26.17
C PRO A 97 -19.17 -8.67 25.06
N TRP A 98 -20.12 -7.75 25.18
CA TRP A 98 -20.38 -6.71 24.18
C TRP A 98 -19.19 -5.75 23.97
N TRP A 99 -18.35 -5.56 25.01
CA TRP A 99 -17.15 -4.75 24.90
C TRP A 99 -16.17 -5.30 23.89
N GLY A 100 -15.95 -6.63 23.90
CA GLY A 100 -15.07 -7.30 22.93
C GLY A 100 -15.54 -7.04 21.49
N VAL A 101 -16.85 -7.08 21.27
CA VAL A 101 -17.47 -6.82 19.96
C VAL A 101 -17.25 -5.39 19.49
N MET A 102 -17.53 -4.40 20.35
CA MET A 102 -17.30 -2.99 20.02
C MET A 102 -15.83 -2.69 19.77
N ASN A 103 -14.94 -3.21 20.60
CA ASN A 103 -13.51 -2.99 20.45
C ASN A 103 -12.97 -3.60 19.16
N GLN A 104 -13.44 -4.78 18.74
CA GLN A 104 -13.11 -5.39 17.45
C GLN A 104 -13.63 -4.56 16.27
N ALA A 105 -14.84 -4.01 16.39
CA ALA A 105 -15.44 -3.12 15.40
C ALA A 105 -14.51 -1.92 15.12
N TYR A 106 -14.06 -1.24 16.17
CA TYR A 106 -13.13 -0.10 16.03
C TYR A 106 -11.74 -0.49 15.53
N GLN A 107 -11.23 -1.67 15.91
CA GLN A 107 -9.93 -2.15 15.42
C GLN A 107 -9.93 -2.43 13.92
N GLN A 108 -11.08 -2.74 13.32
CA GLN A 108 -11.15 -2.99 11.88
C GLN A 108 -10.75 -1.77 11.06
N PHE A 109 -11.14 -0.56 11.46
CA PHE A 109 -10.77 0.67 10.75
C PHE A 109 -9.25 0.77 10.58
N GLY A 110 -8.48 0.51 11.65
CA GLY A 110 -7.02 0.58 11.59
C GLY A 110 -6.36 -0.58 10.84
N ARG A 111 -7.03 -1.70 10.62
CA ARG A 111 -6.48 -2.79 9.81
C ARG A 111 -6.52 -2.47 8.31
N VAL A 112 -7.54 -1.75 7.88
CA VAL A 112 -7.83 -1.54 6.47
C VAL A 112 -7.58 -0.10 5.98
N SER A 113 -7.21 0.84 6.87
CA SER A 113 -7.00 2.25 6.51
C SER A 113 -6.08 2.99 7.47
N GLY A 114 -5.79 4.25 7.16
CA GLY A 114 -5.05 5.17 8.02
C GLY A 114 -5.80 5.65 9.26
N VAL A 115 -7.02 5.14 9.54
CA VAL A 115 -7.80 5.52 10.74
C VAL A 115 -7.38 4.66 11.94
N THR A 116 -6.92 5.29 13.01
CA THR A 116 -6.65 4.63 14.28
C THR A 116 -7.71 5.00 15.31
N MET A 117 -8.37 4.00 15.91
CA MET A 117 -9.39 4.19 16.95
C MET A 117 -8.86 3.79 18.32
N VAL A 118 -8.81 4.71 19.27
CA VAL A 118 -8.25 4.50 20.62
C VAL A 118 -9.33 4.72 21.66
N TYR A 119 -9.64 3.67 22.44
CA TYR A 119 -10.57 3.82 23.56
C TYR A 119 -9.96 4.65 24.69
N ILE A 120 -10.72 5.61 25.19
CA ILE A 120 -10.47 6.27 26.47
C ILE A 120 -11.68 6.17 27.37
N PRO A 121 -11.53 5.93 28.70
CA PRO A 121 -12.66 5.98 29.60
C PRO A 121 -13.12 7.43 29.77
N GLU A 122 -14.40 7.67 29.56
CA GLU A 122 -15.00 8.98 29.84
C GLU A 122 -14.98 9.27 31.34
N GLN A 123 -14.59 10.48 31.71
CA GLN A 123 -14.51 10.86 33.13
C GLN A 123 -15.89 11.32 33.64
N ASN A 124 -16.30 10.79 34.78
CA ASN A 124 -17.54 11.18 35.43
C ASN A 124 -17.59 12.68 35.70
N GLY A 125 -18.64 13.36 35.23
CA GLY A 125 -18.84 14.78 35.41
C GLY A 125 -18.16 15.66 34.34
N ALA A 126 -17.51 15.08 33.33
CA ALA A 126 -17.13 15.82 32.16
C ALA A 126 -18.41 16.35 31.48
N GLY A 127 -18.52 17.66 31.32
CA GLY A 127 -19.56 18.26 30.49
C GLY A 127 -19.26 18.02 29.01
N VAL A 128 -20.22 18.27 28.14
CA VAL A 128 -20.01 18.27 26.70
C VAL A 128 -18.85 19.23 26.39
N ASP A 129 -17.89 18.81 25.55
CA ASP A 129 -16.74 19.57 25.09
C ASP A 129 -15.69 19.98 26.17
N THR A 130 -15.47 19.13 27.19
CA THR A 130 -14.47 19.44 28.23
C THR A 130 -13.06 18.96 27.92
N GLY A 131 -12.83 18.24 26.79
CA GLY A 131 -11.53 17.71 26.37
C GLY A 131 -11.07 16.46 27.13
N PHE A 132 -11.93 15.90 27.99
CA PHE A 132 -11.70 14.64 28.74
C PHE A 132 -12.51 13.47 28.17
N GLU A 133 -13.29 13.71 27.15
CA GLU A 133 -14.07 12.76 26.37
C GLU A 133 -13.35 12.34 25.09
N GLY A 134 -13.87 11.32 24.40
CA GLY A 134 -13.42 10.92 23.07
C GLY A 134 -13.69 12.00 22.00
N ASP A 135 -12.97 11.92 20.89
CA ASP A 135 -13.35 12.64 19.68
C ASP A 135 -14.71 12.12 19.16
N ILE A 136 -15.02 10.83 19.44
CA ILE A 136 -16.28 10.17 19.19
C ILE A 136 -16.85 9.70 20.53
N ARG A 137 -18.01 10.19 20.93
CA ARG A 137 -18.71 9.76 22.13
C ARG A 137 -19.88 8.87 21.76
N ILE A 138 -20.06 7.77 22.49
CA ILE A 138 -21.13 6.80 22.24
C ILE A 138 -22.07 6.79 23.42
N GLY A 139 -23.29 7.20 23.20
CA GLY A 139 -24.35 7.15 24.20
C GLY A 139 -25.58 6.37 23.72
N GLY A 140 -26.53 6.12 24.62
CA GLY A 140 -27.75 5.45 24.26
C GLY A 140 -28.95 6.19 24.84
N GLU A 141 -29.93 6.43 24.00
CA GLU A 141 -31.20 7.03 24.39
C GLU A 141 -32.33 6.44 23.54
N ASN A 142 -33.59 6.67 23.94
CA ASN A 142 -34.73 6.36 23.07
C ASN A 142 -34.77 7.37 21.92
N ILE A 143 -34.55 6.94 20.69
CA ILE A 143 -34.51 7.81 19.52
C ILE A 143 -35.89 8.10 18.97
N ASP A 144 -36.67 7.07 18.63
CA ASP A 144 -38.02 7.22 18.04
C ASP A 144 -39.15 6.47 18.80
N GLY A 145 -38.81 5.72 19.83
CA GLY A 145 -39.77 4.96 20.65
C GLY A 145 -40.36 3.74 19.94
N THR A 146 -39.80 3.34 18.82
CA THR A 146 -40.28 2.23 17.98
C THR A 146 -39.23 1.12 17.94
N PRO A 147 -39.45 -0.04 18.57
CA PRO A 147 -38.52 -1.17 18.45
C PRO A 147 -38.27 -1.53 16.99
N GLY A 148 -37.00 -1.59 16.61
CA GLY A 148 -36.60 -1.86 15.20
C GLY A 148 -36.85 -0.70 14.20
N GLY A 149 -37.15 0.49 14.71
CA GLY A 149 -37.15 1.74 13.94
C GLY A 149 -35.75 2.22 13.62
N ALA A 150 -35.41 3.47 13.96
CA ALA A 150 -34.05 3.94 13.90
C ALA A 150 -33.19 3.21 14.93
N LEU A 151 -32.20 2.41 14.50
CA LEU A 151 -31.35 1.62 15.41
C LEU A 151 -30.26 2.47 16.07
N ALA A 152 -29.73 3.43 15.35
CA ALA A 152 -28.77 4.39 15.84
C ALA A 152 -28.67 5.56 14.84
N ASP A 153 -27.92 6.58 15.20
CA ASP A 153 -27.45 7.63 14.30
C ASP A 153 -26.08 8.15 14.75
N ASN A 154 -25.37 8.80 13.84
CA ASN A 154 -24.05 9.37 14.10
C ASN A 154 -23.92 10.74 13.44
N THR A 155 -23.25 11.66 14.10
CA THR A 155 -22.87 12.94 13.51
C THR A 155 -21.63 12.76 12.62
N PHE A 156 -21.47 13.62 11.61
CA PHE A 156 -20.30 13.60 10.73
C PHE A 156 -19.08 14.27 11.38
N PRO A 157 -17.83 14.04 10.83
CA PRO A 157 -16.64 14.76 11.29
C PRO A 157 -16.85 16.31 11.31
N ASN A 158 -16.34 17.06 12.20
CA ASN A 158 -15.47 16.92 13.37
C ASN A 158 -16.28 16.88 14.69
N ASP A 159 -17.32 16.11 14.73
CA ASP A 159 -18.16 15.86 15.92
C ASP A 159 -18.13 14.33 16.17
N GLY A 160 -18.72 13.53 15.25
CA GLY A 160 -18.59 12.08 15.26
C GLY A 160 -19.35 11.34 16.36
N ASP A 161 -20.17 12.05 17.14
CA ASP A 161 -20.91 11.45 18.26
C ASP A 161 -22.02 10.50 17.79
N MET A 162 -22.12 9.33 18.45
CA MET A 162 -23.03 8.25 18.11
C MET A 162 -24.14 8.10 19.16
N ARG A 163 -25.39 8.01 18.70
CA ARG A 163 -26.53 7.63 19.55
C ARG A 163 -27.01 6.25 19.15
N ILE A 164 -27.11 5.34 20.12
CA ILE A 164 -27.70 4.01 19.94
C ILE A 164 -29.10 4.04 20.53
N ASP A 165 -30.11 3.54 19.80
CA ASP A 165 -31.47 3.45 20.29
C ASP A 165 -31.58 2.41 21.40
N THR A 166 -32.06 2.84 22.56
CA THR A 166 -32.29 1.98 23.73
C THR A 166 -33.77 1.62 23.93
N THR A 167 -34.60 1.82 22.91
CA THR A 167 -35.99 1.38 22.91
C THR A 167 -36.05 -0.14 23.01
N ARG A 168 -36.76 -0.63 24.00
CA ARG A 168 -36.93 -2.08 24.23
C ARG A 168 -38.10 -2.61 23.43
N GLU A 169 -38.03 -3.90 23.08
CA GLU A 169 -39.14 -4.62 22.49
C GLU A 169 -40.38 -4.58 23.40
N THR A 170 -41.55 -4.90 22.84
CA THR A 170 -42.82 -4.84 23.57
C THR A 170 -42.89 -5.78 24.78
N ASP A 171 -42.08 -6.81 24.83
CA ASP A 171 -41.90 -7.73 25.96
C ASP A 171 -40.82 -7.26 26.96
N GLY A 172 -40.22 -6.08 26.74
CA GLY A 172 -39.15 -5.51 27.55
C GLY A 172 -37.75 -6.03 27.25
N SER A 173 -37.60 -6.93 26.28
CA SER A 173 -36.26 -7.45 25.86
C SER A 173 -35.48 -6.41 25.07
N VAL A 174 -34.16 -6.67 24.90
CA VAL A 174 -33.28 -5.93 24.01
C VAL A 174 -33.30 -6.61 22.65
N GLY A 175 -33.53 -5.84 21.60
CA GLY A 175 -33.59 -6.35 20.23
C GLY A 175 -32.30 -7.07 19.79
N SER A 176 -32.44 -8.02 18.87
CA SER A 176 -31.34 -8.91 18.43
C SER A 176 -30.17 -8.17 17.79
N TYR A 177 -30.39 -6.99 17.21
CA TYR A 177 -29.32 -6.16 16.65
C TYR A 177 -28.33 -5.62 17.69
N PHE A 178 -28.74 -5.55 18.95
CA PHE A 178 -27.94 -5.01 20.06
C PHE A 178 -27.40 -6.10 20.99
N SER A 179 -28.01 -7.28 20.97
CA SER A 179 -27.81 -8.34 21.97
C SER A 179 -26.97 -9.51 21.44
N ALA A 180 -26.51 -9.44 20.21
CA ALA A 180 -25.68 -10.49 19.59
C ALA A 180 -24.78 -9.93 18.47
N GLU A 181 -23.73 -10.69 18.13
CA GLU A 181 -23.04 -10.56 16.86
C GLU A 181 -23.88 -11.22 15.74
N PRO A 182 -23.76 -10.74 14.50
CA PRO A 182 -23.00 -9.60 13.99
C PRO A 182 -23.71 -8.25 14.10
N GLY A 183 -24.92 -8.23 14.66
CA GLY A 183 -25.74 -7.02 14.72
C GLY A 183 -25.02 -5.83 15.37
N LEU A 184 -24.63 -5.95 16.64
CA LEU A 184 -23.95 -4.87 17.37
C LEU A 184 -22.64 -4.45 16.67
N ARG A 185 -21.84 -5.41 16.19
CA ARG A 185 -20.59 -5.09 15.48
C ARG A 185 -20.85 -4.23 14.26
N ASN A 186 -21.73 -4.68 13.37
CA ASN A 186 -21.96 -4.00 12.10
C ASN A 186 -22.72 -2.67 12.30
N LEU A 187 -23.56 -2.57 13.34
CA LEU A 187 -24.16 -1.30 13.73
C LEU A 187 -23.11 -0.27 14.14
N VAL A 188 -22.20 -0.65 15.04
CA VAL A 188 -21.12 0.25 15.49
C VAL A 188 -20.22 0.66 14.33
N ILE A 189 -19.89 -0.28 13.42
CA ILE A 189 -19.07 0.05 12.24
C ILE A 189 -19.82 0.96 11.28
N HIS A 190 -21.09 0.72 11.00
CA HIS A 190 -21.93 1.54 10.14
C HIS A 190 -21.99 3.00 10.64
N GLU A 191 -22.37 3.16 11.88
CA GLU A 191 -22.49 4.50 12.48
C GLU A 191 -21.13 5.20 12.57
N SER A 192 -20.07 4.47 12.96
CA SER A 192 -18.72 5.03 12.96
C SER A 192 -18.22 5.36 11.55
N GLY A 193 -18.71 4.68 10.52
CA GLY A 193 -18.50 5.04 9.11
C GLY A 193 -18.99 6.45 8.82
N HIS A 194 -20.21 6.82 9.29
CA HIS A 194 -20.67 8.20 9.25
C HIS A 194 -19.77 9.13 10.07
N GLY A 195 -19.37 8.69 11.26
CA GLY A 195 -18.46 9.44 12.14
C GLY A 195 -17.08 9.71 11.54
N VAL A 196 -16.64 8.92 10.56
CA VAL A 196 -15.43 9.17 9.77
C VAL A 196 -15.71 9.74 8.37
N GLY A 197 -16.96 10.10 8.09
CA GLY A 197 -17.35 10.87 6.90
C GLY A 197 -17.86 10.08 5.71
N LEU A 198 -18.18 8.80 5.88
CA LEU A 198 -18.79 8.01 4.82
C LEU A 198 -20.30 8.23 4.75
N GLY A 199 -20.86 8.35 3.55
CA GLY A 199 -22.28 8.31 3.25
C GLY A 199 -22.78 6.90 2.96
N HIS A 200 -24.05 6.76 2.59
CA HIS A 200 -24.61 5.46 2.27
C HIS A 200 -24.24 4.98 0.87
N ALA A 201 -23.79 3.73 0.74
CA ALA A 201 -23.58 3.03 -0.50
C ALA A 201 -24.86 2.32 -0.99
N GLN A 202 -25.02 2.19 -2.31
CA GLN A 202 -26.11 1.41 -2.92
C GLN A 202 -25.62 0.67 -4.16
N PHE A 203 -25.83 -0.64 -4.21
CA PHE A 203 -25.37 -1.50 -5.31
C PHE A 203 -26.51 -2.00 -6.18
N VAL A 204 -26.25 -2.09 -7.50
CA VAL A 204 -27.19 -2.64 -8.47
C VAL A 204 -27.15 -4.17 -8.40
N ASN A 205 -28.32 -4.80 -8.24
CA ASN A 205 -28.45 -6.26 -8.23
C ASN A 205 -27.54 -6.99 -7.21
N ASN A 206 -27.22 -6.35 -6.08
CA ASN A 206 -26.25 -6.87 -5.11
C ASN A 206 -24.90 -7.24 -5.76
N SER A 207 -24.42 -6.44 -6.70
CA SER A 207 -23.12 -6.64 -7.36
C SER A 207 -21.93 -6.56 -6.40
N ALA A 208 -22.11 -5.89 -5.26
CA ALA A 208 -21.22 -5.88 -4.11
C ALA A 208 -22.03 -5.72 -2.83
N LYS A 209 -21.35 -5.64 -1.68
CA LYS A 209 -21.92 -5.37 -0.37
C LYS A 209 -21.05 -4.34 0.34
N ALA A 210 -21.65 -3.52 1.21
CA ALA A 210 -20.95 -2.61 2.10
C ALA A 210 -21.63 -2.59 3.47
N VAL A 211 -20.90 -2.26 4.52
CA VAL A 211 -21.52 -1.99 5.81
C VAL A 211 -22.31 -0.68 5.77
N MET A 212 -21.88 0.26 4.90
CA MET A 212 -22.54 1.56 4.69
C MET A 212 -23.77 1.51 3.78
N GLU A 213 -24.35 0.34 3.49
CA GLU A 213 -25.68 0.31 2.88
C GLU A 213 -26.74 0.91 3.84
N GLY A 214 -27.77 1.58 3.33
CA GLY A 214 -28.78 2.27 4.13
C GLY A 214 -29.64 1.37 5.05
N GLY A 215 -29.42 0.08 5.07
CA GLY A 215 -29.98 -0.91 5.99
C GLY A 215 -28.89 -1.75 6.62
N LEU A 216 -29.00 -2.00 7.92
CA LEU A 216 -27.98 -2.77 8.64
C LEU A 216 -27.84 -4.18 8.07
N ARG A 217 -26.65 -4.50 7.61
CA ARG A 217 -26.27 -5.83 7.13
C ARG A 217 -25.73 -6.68 8.28
N THR A 218 -26.18 -7.94 8.32
CA THR A 218 -25.70 -8.93 9.30
C THR A 218 -25.09 -10.17 8.63
N ASP A 219 -25.00 -10.15 7.30
CA ASP A 219 -24.49 -11.23 6.46
C ASP A 219 -23.06 -10.97 5.94
N ILE A 220 -22.38 -9.97 6.49
CA ILE A 220 -21.00 -9.58 6.17
C ILE A 220 -20.19 -9.41 7.45
N TRP A 221 -18.87 -9.39 7.30
CA TRP A 221 -17.95 -9.07 8.39
C TRP A 221 -17.50 -7.60 8.32
N GLY A 222 -18.31 -6.69 8.90
CA GLY A 222 -17.95 -5.26 9.01
C GLY A 222 -17.69 -4.56 7.69
N LEU A 223 -16.66 -3.70 7.65
CA LEU A 223 -16.25 -2.96 6.45
C LEU A 223 -15.98 -3.91 5.28
N GLN A 224 -16.48 -3.54 4.11
CA GLN A 224 -16.29 -4.27 2.87
C GLN A 224 -15.50 -3.39 1.87
N PHE A 225 -15.16 -3.91 0.71
CA PHE A 225 -14.24 -3.24 -0.22
C PHE A 225 -14.61 -1.78 -0.53
N ASP A 226 -15.87 -1.46 -0.78
CA ASP A 226 -16.31 -0.09 -1.10
C ASP A 226 -16.10 0.85 0.08
N ASP A 227 -16.39 0.38 1.31
CA ASP A 227 -16.16 1.13 2.55
C ASP A 227 -14.64 1.37 2.75
N VAL A 228 -13.82 0.34 2.54
CA VAL A 228 -12.35 0.41 2.66
C VAL A 228 -11.77 1.35 1.60
N TYR A 229 -12.29 1.28 0.38
CA TYR A 229 -11.86 2.16 -0.71
C TYR A 229 -12.12 3.65 -0.39
N ALA A 230 -13.29 3.93 0.16
CA ALA A 230 -13.66 5.29 0.60
C ALA A 230 -12.75 5.78 1.75
N LEU A 231 -12.48 4.92 2.74
CA LEU A 231 -11.60 5.23 3.87
C LEU A 231 -10.18 5.53 3.40
N ASN A 232 -9.62 4.70 2.51
CA ASN A 232 -8.27 4.90 1.99
C ASN A 232 -8.17 6.20 1.18
N ARG A 233 -9.18 6.53 0.39
CA ARG A 233 -9.23 7.82 -0.33
C ARG A 233 -9.16 9.02 0.62
N GLN A 234 -9.69 8.91 1.85
CA GLN A 234 -9.74 9.99 2.82
C GLN A 234 -8.57 10.01 3.79
N TYR A 235 -8.09 8.85 4.21
CA TYR A 235 -7.17 8.70 5.34
C TYR A 235 -5.91 7.90 5.01
N GLY A 236 -5.73 7.53 3.72
CA GLY A 236 -4.66 6.66 3.29
C GLY A 236 -4.83 5.21 3.73
N ASP A 237 -3.88 4.37 3.35
CA ASP A 237 -3.84 2.96 3.71
C ASP A 237 -3.28 2.74 5.14
N PRO A 238 -3.22 1.49 5.65
CA PRO A 238 -2.68 1.23 6.98
C PRO A 238 -1.21 1.63 7.17
N LYS A 239 -0.42 1.84 6.12
CA LYS A 239 0.99 2.25 6.22
C LYS A 239 1.13 3.76 6.45
N GLU A 240 0.09 4.54 6.19
CA GLU A 240 0.08 5.98 6.47
C GLU A 240 0.07 6.31 7.96
N ARG A 241 -0.26 5.35 8.82
CA ARG A 241 -0.26 5.55 10.28
C ARG A 241 1.14 5.75 10.83
N ASN A 242 1.23 6.46 11.99
CA ASN A 242 2.48 6.71 12.72
C ASN A 242 3.56 7.47 11.90
N GLY A 243 3.13 8.36 11.04
CA GLY A 243 4.02 9.20 10.24
C GLY A 243 4.22 8.71 8.81
N GLY A 244 3.50 7.68 8.43
CA GLY A 244 3.40 7.20 7.05
C GLY A 244 4.69 6.62 6.48
N ASN A 245 4.59 6.07 5.27
CA ASN A 245 5.73 5.62 4.47
C ASN A 245 5.99 6.53 3.25
N ASN A 246 5.56 7.78 3.31
CA ASN A 246 5.65 8.80 2.26
C ASN A 246 7.09 9.28 1.95
N SER A 247 8.10 8.73 2.61
CA SER A 247 9.50 9.08 2.38
C SER A 247 10.45 7.90 2.62
N HIS A 248 11.64 7.95 2.00
CA HIS A 248 12.67 6.95 2.24
C HIS A 248 13.11 6.85 3.72
N ALA A 249 12.95 7.93 4.50
CA ALA A 249 13.29 7.95 5.92
C ALA A 249 12.31 7.17 6.79
N THR A 250 11.07 7.05 6.34
CA THR A 250 9.97 6.34 7.01
C THR A 250 9.52 5.10 6.25
N ALA A 251 10.29 4.66 5.25
CA ALA A 251 9.97 3.54 4.39
C ALA A 251 9.63 2.25 5.15
N THR A 252 8.59 1.57 4.72
CA THR A 252 8.19 0.26 5.26
C THR A 252 9.25 -0.79 4.94
N MET A 253 9.73 -1.52 5.97
CA MET A 253 10.75 -2.55 5.82
C MET A 253 10.12 -3.84 5.27
N LEU A 254 10.60 -4.32 4.12
CA LEU A 254 10.19 -5.57 3.50
C LEU A 254 11.03 -6.78 3.95
N GLY A 255 12.21 -6.55 4.51
CA GLY A 255 13.09 -7.61 4.98
C GLY A 255 14.47 -7.60 4.32
N SER A 256 15.18 -8.73 4.51
CA SER A 256 16.50 -8.94 3.89
C SER A 256 16.43 -10.19 3.02
N PHE A 257 16.95 -10.06 1.81
CA PHE A 257 16.98 -11.11 0.82
C PHE A 257 18.42 -11.55 0.55
N THR A 258 18.60 -12.84 0.43
CA THR A 258 19.82 -13.48 -0.09
C THR A 258 19.67 -13.60 -1.61
N THR A 259 20.36 -14.55 -2.22
CA THR A 259 20.26 -14.77 -3.67
C THR A 259 18.90 -15.31 -4.11
N THR A 260 18.12 -15.89 -3.18
CA THR A 260 16.77 -16.41 -3.49
C THR A 260 15.78 -15.97 -2.44
N GLY A 261 14.53 -15.79 -2.84
CA GLY A 261 13.43 -15.44 -1.95
C GLY A 261 12.38 -14.57 -2.64
N SER A 262 11.19 -14.52 -2.07
CA SER A 262 10.13 -13.67 -2.61
C SER A 262 9.30 -13.04 -1.49
N ILE A 263 8.67 -11.93 -1.81
CA ILE A 263 7.67 -11.27 -0.98
C ILE A 263 6.55 -10.76 -1.87
N SER A 264 5.33 -10.84 -1.36
CA SER A 264 4.13 -10.26 -1.97
C SER A 264 3.36 -9.53 -0.88
N ILE A 265 3.02 -8.27 -1.12
CA ILE A 265 2.29 -7.39 -0.21
C ILE A 265 1.16 -6.67 -0.94
N GLY A 266 0.10 -6.25 -0.22
CA GLY A 266 -1.09 -5.62 -0.81
C GLY A 266 -2.07 -6.62 -1.40
N ARG A 267 -2.21 -7.82 -0.81
CA ARG A 267 -2.96 -8.95 -1.38
C ARG A 267 -4.46 -8.93 -1.11
N ASP A 268 -4.92 -8.16 -0.11
CA ASP A 268 -6.30 -8.28 0.37
C ASP A 268 -7.30 -7.40 -0.41
N ALA A 269 -6.82 -6.58 -1.35
CA ALA A 269 -7.66 -5.70 -2.15
C ALA A 269 -8.15 -6.29 -3.48
N VAL A 270 -8.05 -7.61 -3.70
CA VAL A 270 -8.31 -8.24 -5.00
C VAL A 270 -9.79 -8.50 -5.30
N ASP A 271 -10.62 -8.68 -4.28
CA ASP A 271 -12.03 -8.96 -4.44
C ASP A 271 -12.93 -8.03 -3.60
N SER A 272 -14.25 -8.21 -3.67
CA SER A 272 -15.22 -7.34 -2.99
C SER A 272 -15.53 -7.75 -1.55
N VAL A 273 -15.02 -8.89 -1.10
CA VAL A 273 -15.27 -9.44 0.24
C VAL A 273 -14.07 -9.14 1.12
N VAL A 274 -14.32 -8.53 2.28
CA VAL A 274 -13.30 -8.30 3.30
C VAL A 274 -13.56 -9.24 4.46
N GLU A 275 -12.56 -10.07 4.75
CA GLU A 275 -12.62 -11.04 5.83
C GLU A 275 -12.13 -10.45 7.16
N GLN A 276 -12.34 -11.16 8.25
CA GLN A 276 -12.04 -10.67 9.60
C GLN A 276 -10.58 -10.24 9.81
N PHE A 277 -9.64 -10.88 9.13
CA PHE A 277 -8.20 -10.73 9.36
C PHE A 277 -7.45 -10.13 8.16
N ASP A 278 -8.17 -9.63 7.17
CA ASP A 278 -7.56 -8.91 6.05
C ASP A 278 -6.94 -7.61 6.57
N ASP A 279 -5.61 -7.53 6.47
CA ASP A 279 -4.81 -6.39 6.95
C ASP A 279 -3.66 -6.00 6.01
N ASP A 280 -3.57 -6.68 4.85
CA ASP A 280 -2.55 -6.48 3.83
C ASP A 280 -3.07 -5.58 2.69
N TRP A 281 -3.34 -4.33 3.05
CA TRP A 281 -3.84 -3.28 2.16
C TRP A 281 -2.75 -2.28 1.83
N LEU A 282 -2.57 -2.01 0.55
CA LEU A 282 -1.68 -0.96 0.03
C LEU A 282 -2.42 -0.14 -1.02
N GLY A 283 -2.28 1.17 -0.97
CA GLY A 283 -2.98 2.04 -1.90
C GLY A 283 -2.37 3.43 -2.02
N ILE A 284 -2.30 3.93 -3.24
CA ILE A 284 -2.03 5.33 -3.53
C ILE A 284 -3.35 6.10 -3.53
N ASP A 285 -3.54 7.04 -2.62
CA ASP A 285 -4.79 7.78 -2.48
C ASP A 285 -4.93 8.94 -3.47
N GLY A 286 -3.85 9.39 -4.07
CA GLY A 286 -3.84 10.50 -5.03
C GLY A 286 -2.44 10.87 -5.51
N THR A 287 -2.34 12.00 -6.22
CA THR A 287 -1.06 12.44 -6.85
C THR A 287 -0.02 12.95 -5.87
N SER A 288 -0.38 13.24 -4.63
CA SER A 288 0.54 13.69 -3.57
C SER A 288 1.07 12.55 -2.72
N ASP A 289 0.47 11.40 -2.84
CA ASP A 289 0.82 10.21 -2.11
C ASP A 289 1.94 9.44 -2.78
N THR A 290 2.84 8.86 -1.96
CA THR A 290 3.96 8.03 -2.41
C THR A 290 4.32 7.02 -1.36
N ASP A 291 4.30 5.75 -1.70
CA ASP A 291 4.71 4.68 -0.82
C ASP A 291 6.18 4.33 -0.98
N TRP A 292 6.92 4.37 0.12
CA TRP A 292 8.32 3.96 0.16
C TRP A 292 8.48 2.66 0.92
N PHE A 293 9.17 1.72 0.28
CA PHE A 293 9.56 0.43 0.85
C PHE A 293 11.07 0.33 0.88
N ARG A 294 11.61 -0.34 1.90
CA ARG A 294 13.04 -0.62 2.05
C ARG A 294 13.27 -2.11 2.15
N PHE A 295 14.29 -2.60 1.49
CA PHE A 295 14.78 -3.97 1.62
C PHE A 295 16.31 -4.00 1.58
N THR A 296 16.89 -5.08 2.11
CA THR A 296 18.34 -5.29 2.11
C THR A 296 18.66 -6.48 1.21
N VAL A 297 19.61 -6.30 0.31
CA VAL A 297 20.20 -7.36 -0.52
C VAL A 297 21.52 -7.76 0.11
N SER A 298 21.68 -9.04 0.47
CA SER A 298 22.85 -9.52 1.23
C SER A 298 24.04 -9.88 0.35
N SER A 299 23.80 -10.17 -0.93
CA SER A 299 24.82 -10.51 -1.96
C SER A 299 24.31 -10.08 -3.34
N PRO A 300 25.17 -9.95 -4.36
CA PRO A 300 24.69 -9.72 -5.72
C PRO A 300 23.62 -10.71 -6.13
N SER A 301 22.53 -10.22 -6.70
CA SER A 301 21.36 -11.00 -7.11
C SER A 301 20.62 -10.30 -8.24
N VAL A 302 19.76 -11.01 -8.94
CA VAL A 302 18.74 -10.42 -9.82
C VAL A 302 17.37 -10.52 -9.15
N ALA A 303 16.46 -9.62 -9.49
CA ALA A 303 15.08 -9.75 -9.05
C ALA A 303 14.09 -9.27 -10.09
N ASP A 304 12.96 -9.97 -10.14
CA ASP A 304 11.76 -9.51 -10.81
C ASP A 304 10.93 -8.68 -9.82
N ILE A 305 10.51 -7.51 -10.26
CA ILE A 305 9.67 -6.60 -9.49
C ILE A 305 8.42 -6.33 -10.30
N LYS A 306 7.26 -6.55 -9.70
CA LYS A 306 5.96 -6.31 -10.33
C LYS A 306 5.04 -5.52 -9.44
N LEU A 307 4.48 -4.46 -9.98
CA LEU A 307 3.45 -3.62 -9.37
C LEU A 307 2.13 -3.85 -10.13
N THR A 308 1.14 -4.41 -9.47
CA THR A 308 -0.15 -4.76 -10.10
C THR A 308 -1.26 -3.95 -9.46
N PRO A 309 -1.95 -3.04 -10.19
CA PRO A 309 -3.18 -2.44 -9.72
C PRO A 309 -4.24 -3.51 -9.49
N VAL A 310 -4.91 -3.49 -8.33
CA VAL A 310 -5.90 -4.49 -7.93
C VAL A 310 -7.21 -3.85 -7.51
N GLY A 311 -8.27 -4.64 -7.50
CA GLY A 311 -9.60 -4.28 -7.04
C GLY A 311 -10.70 -4.93 -7.87
N PRO A 312 -11.88 -5.15 -7.27
CA PRO A 312 -13.04 -5.73 -7.95
C PRO A 312 -13.70 -4.75 -8.93
N THR A 313 -14.56 -5.31 -9.78
CA THR A 313 -15.50 -4.55 -10.58
C THR A 313 -16.90 -4.82 -10.06
N TYR A 314 -17.68 -3.75 -9.81
CA TYR A 314 -19.06 -3.82 -9.35
C TYR A 314 -19.88 -2.65 -9.89
N GLU A 315 -21.20 -2.67 -9.67
CA GLU A 315 -22.11 -1.64 -10.17
C GLU A 315 -22.85 -0.95 -9.03
N THR A 316 -22.75 0.37 -8.98
CA THR A 316 -23.49 1.20 -8.02
C THR A 316 -24.65 1.94 -8.67
N VAL A 317 -25.67 2.27 -7.87
CA VAL A 317 -26.84 3.04 -8.34
C VAL A 317 -26.42 4.46 -8.74
N GLN A 318 -25.46 5.05 -8.05
CA GLN A 318 -25.07 6.43 -8.24
C GLN A 318 -24.22 6.61 -9.52
N GLN A 319 -23.44 5.60 -9.93
CA GLN A 319 -22.37 5.79 -10.90
C GLN A 319 -22.27 4.73 -12.00
N GLY A 320 -23.06 3.64 -11.91
CA GLY A 320 -22.94 2.52 -12.84
C GLY A 320 -21.73 1.63 -12.51
N VAL A 321 -21.07 1.11 -13.55
CA VAL A 321 -19.94 0.18 -13.40
C VAL A 321 -18.70 0.91 -12.89
N PHE A 322 -18.18 0.42 -11.78
CA PHE A 322 -16.94 0.86 -11.15
C PHE A 322 -15.89 -0.26 -11.22
N ASN A 323 -14.74 0.01 -11.82
CA ASN A 323 -13.61 -0.91 -11.89
C ASN A 323 -12.48 -0.38 -11.01
N ALA A 324 -12.37 -0.89 -9.78
CA ALA A 324 -11.41 -0.42 -8.80
C ALA A 324 -9.95 -0.70 -9.19
N ALA A 325 -9.68 -1.69 -10.03
CA ALA A 325 -8.34 -1.97 -10.54
C ALA A 325 -7.88 -1.02 -11.66
N ALA A 326 -8.74 -0.08 -12.10
CA ALA A 326 -8.40 0.80 -13.24
C ALA A 326 -8.69 2.27 -12.92
N MET A 327 -8.22 2.74 -11.76
CA MET A 327 -8.46 4.09 -11.29
C MET A 327 -7.25 5.01 -11.47
N ASN A 328 -6.03 4.46 -11.40
CA ASN A 328 -4.80 5.22 -11.48
C ASN A 328 -3.79 4.53 -12.42
N ASP A 329 -2.88 5.33 -12.96
CA ASP A 329 -1.69 4.91 -13.68
C ASP A 329 -0.54 4.91 -12.66
N LEU A 330 -0.20 3.74 -12.16
CA LEU A 330 0.83 3.57 -11.15
C LEU A 330 2.20 3.44 -11.81
N GLU A 331 3.23 3.89 -11.12
CA GLU A 331 4.61 3.68 -11.51
C GLU A 331 5.45 3.36 -10.27
N PHE A 332 6.60 2.72 -10.45
CA PHE A 332 7.56 2.55 -9.38
C PHE A 332 9.00 2.83 -9.80
N GLN A 333 9.83 3.14 -8.82
CA GLN A 333 11.24 3.46 -9.00
C GLN A 333 12.05 2.76 -7.92
N VAL A 334 13.23 2.25 -8.31
CA VAL A 334 14.16 1.56 -7.40
C VAL A 334 15.40 2.44 -7.18
N PHE A 335 15.77 2.63 -5.91
CA PHE A 335 16.89 3.46 -5.51
C PHE A 335 17.87 2.67 -4.65
N LYS A 336 19.15 3.08 -4.66
CA LYS A 336 20.20 2.54 -3.80
C LYS A 336 20.59 3.50 -2.68
N ALA A 337 20.60 3.00 -1.45
CA ALA A 337 21.12 3.73 -0.29
C ALA A 337 22.68 3.83 -0.33
N PRO A 338 23.27 4.84 0.35
CA PRO A 338 22.62 5.96 1.02
C PRO A 338 22.33 7.15 0.09
N SER A 339 22.86 7.15 -1.11
CA SER A 339 22.83 8.31 -2.03
C SER A 339 21.49 8.50 -2.73
N LEU A 340 20.57 7.54 -2.63
CA LEU A 340 19.33 7.47 -3.40
C LEU A 340 19.57 7.58 -4.92
N GLY A 341 20.66 6.97 -5.39
CA GLY A 341 20.90 6.83 -6.82
C GLY A 341 19.81 5.94 -7.43
N LEU A 342 19.18 6.43 -8.51
CA LEU A 342 18.20 5.64 -9.26
C LEU A 342 18.89 4.42 -9.87
N VAL A 343 18.35 3.24 -9.58
CA VAL A 343 18.80 1.97 -10.17
C VAL A 343 18.01 1.71 -11.44
N ASP A 344 16.66 1.69 -11.35
CA ASP A 344 15.74 1.52 -12.46
C ASP A 344 14.31 1.98 -12.08
N GLY A 345 13.34 1.85 -13.00
CA GLY A 345 11.93 2.14 -12.74
C GLY A 345 11.05 1.71 -13.90
N ALA A 346 9.78 1.46 -13.62
CA ALA A 346 8.76 1.10 -14.59
C ALA A 346 7.60 2.10 -14.56
N ALA A 347 7.19 2.57 -15.75
CA ALA A 347 6.16 3.59 -15.93
C ALA A 347 5.66 3.61 -17.40
N GLU A 348 5.62 2.46 -18.04
CA GLU A 348 5.43 2.36 -19.51
C GLU A 348 4.01 1.93 -19.89
N THR A 349 3.27 1.40 -18.93
CA THR A 349 1.90 0.98 -19.16
C THR A 349 0.92 2.13 -18.91
N GLY A 350 -0.34 1.87 -18.70
CA GLY A 350 -1.36 2.90 -18.49
C GLY A 350 -2.29 2.52 -17.34
N VAL A 351 -3.31 3.33 -17.16
CA VAL A 351 -4.29 3.19 -16.07
C VAL A 351 -4.77 1.74 -15.92
N GLY A 352 -4.58 1.19 -14.73
CA GLY A 352 -5.01 -0.15 -14.36
C GLY A 352 -4.20 -1.29 -14.95
N LEU A 353 -3.06 -1.01 -15.57
CA LEU A 353 -2.14 -2.02 -16.08
C LEU A 353 -0.94 -2.18 -15.13
N ALA A 354 -0.40 -3.40 -15.09
CA ALA A 354 0.75 -3.70 -14.26
C ALA A 354 2.04 -3.12 -14.84
N GLU A 355 2.93 -2.67 -13.96
CA GLU A 355 4.32 -2.31 -14.27
C GLU A 355 5.26 -3.41 -13.79
N SER A 356 6.29 -3.73 -14.56
CA SER A 356 7.30 -4.71 -14.15
C SER A 356 8.70 -4.37 -14.61
N ILE A 357 9.68 -4.88 -13.89
CA ILE A 357 11.08 -4.97 -14.28
C ILE A 357 11.49 -6.42 -14.05
N ASP A 358 11.90 -7.08 -15.10
CA ASP A 358 12.39 -8.45 -15.04
C ASP A 358 13.92 -8.43 -14.97
N ASP A 359 14.54 -9.37 -14.25
CA ASP A 359 15.98 -9.57 -14.12
C ASP A 359 16.77 -8.31 -13.70
N LEU A 360 16.21 -7.48 -12.80
CA LEU A 360 16.90 -6.29 -12.28
C LEU A 360 18.15 -6.69 -11.50
N LEU A 361 19.34 -6.32 -11.99
CA LEU A 361 20.59 -6.65 -11.33
C LEU A 361 20.91 -5.74 -10.14
N PHE A 362 20.97 -6.31 -8.97
CA PHE A 362 21.52 -5.73 -7.74
C PHE A 362 22.99 -6.14 -7.61
N SER A 363 23.90 -5.40 -8.24
CA SER A 363 25.32 -5.75 -8.37
C SER A 363 26.11 -5.68 -7.05
N THR A 364 25.57 -5.10 -6.00
CA THR A 364 26.25 -4.96 -4.69
C THR A 364 25.26 -5.12 -3.55
N ALA A 365 25.71 -5.79 -2.49
CA ALA A 365 24.98 -5.85 -1.23
C ALA A 365 24.69 -4.46 -0.65
N GLY A 366 23.62 -4.33 0.11
CA GLY A 366 23.22 -3.10 0.77
C GLY A 366 21.70 -2.88 0.77
N ASP A 367 21.31 -1.68 1.23
CA ASP A 367 19.91 -1.29 1.30
C ASP A 367 19.46 -0.65 -0.01
N TYR A 368 18.24 -1.01 -0.39
CA TYR A 368 17.54 -0.48 -1.54
C TYR A 368 16.15 -0.01 -1.15
N PHE A 369 15.60 0.88 -1.95
CA PHE A 369 14.26 1.41 -1.77
C PHE A 369 13.45 1.24 -3.04
N ILE A 370 12.15 0.97 -2.87
CA ILE A 370 11.15 1.11 -3.93
C ILE A 370 10.26 2.28 -3.54
N ARG A 371 9.96 3.15 -4.50
CA ARG A 371 8.95 4.18 -4.40
C ARG A 371 7.84 3.87 -5.38
N VAL A 372 6.61 3.77 -4.90
CA VAL A 372 5.38 3.67 -5.70
C VAL A 372 4.70 5.04 -5.70
N LEU A 373 4.11 5.43 -6.81
CA LEU A 373 3.34 6.66 -6.97
C LEU A 373 2.29 6.52 -8.07
N GLY A 374 1.29 7.41 -8.07
CA GLY A 374 0.21 7.45 -9.04
C GLY A 374 0.16 8.77 -9.81
N ARG A 375 -0.33 8.72 -11.06
CA ARG A 375 -0.43 9.88 -11.94
C ARG A 375 -1.79 10.57 -11.92
N GLN A 376 -2.82 9.89 -11.44
CA GLN A 376 -4.17 10.44 -11.32
C GLN A 376 -4.50 10.76 -9.86
N ASP A 377 -5.33 11.79 -9.65
CA ASP A 377 -5.92 12.07 -8.35
C ASP A 377 -7.09 11.11 -8.05
N ALA A 378 -6.74 9.84 -7.88
CA ALA A 378 -7.69 8.75 -7.60
C ALA A 378 -7.01 7.69 -6.72
N ASN A 379 -7.79 7.10 -5.81
CA ASN A 379 -7.32 5.98 -5.02
C ASN A 379 -7.12 4.74 -5.92
N GLN A 380 -6.00 4.04 -5.75
CA GLN A 380 -5.71 2.79 -6.42
C GLN A 380 -5.02 1.83 -5.48
N PHE A 381 -5.68 0.73 -5.17
CA PHE A 381 -5.02 -0.38 -4.48
C PHE A 381 -4.08 -1.11 -5.42
N TYR A 382 -3.02 -1.66 -4.85
CA TYR A 382 -2.01 -2.39 -5.62
C TYR A 382 -1.40 -3.54 -4.81
N GLN A 383 -0.89 -4.51 -5.55
CA GLN A 383 -0.02 -5.57 -5.04
C GLN A 383 1.40 -5.32 -5.55
N LEU A 384 2.38 -5.47 -4.66
CA LEU A 384 3.80 -5.37 -4.98
C LEU A 384 4.47 -6.72 -4.72
N ASP A 385 5.03 -7.28 -5.78
CA ASP A 385 5.73 -8.57 -5.78
C ASP A 385 7.21 -8.36 -6.08
N LEU A 386 8.07 -8.98 -5.27
CA LEU A 386 9.50 -9.08 -5.50
C LEU A 386 9.91 -10.56 -5.46
N SER A 387 10.67 -11.01 -6.46
CA SER A 387 11.22 -12.37 -6.52
C SER A 387 12.70 -12.29 -6.84
N PHE A 388 13.54 -12.75 -5.91
CA PHE A 388 15.00 -12.72 -6.02
C PHE A 388 15.54 -14.06 -6.48
N ASN A 389 16.54 -14.00 -7.37
CA ASN A 389 17.26 -15.14 -7.91
C ASN A 389 18.77 -14.88 -7.89
N ASP A 390 19.56 -15.94 -7.98
CA ASP A 390 20.99 -15.80 -8.19
C ASP A 390 21.28 -15.03 -9.49
N VAL A 391 22.40 -14.30 -9.53
CA VAL A 391 22.85 -13.71 -10.78
C VAL A 391 23.15 -14.84 -11.75
N PRO A 392 22.51 -14.87 -12.93
CA PRO A 392 22.82 -15.89 -13.92
C PRO A 392 24.31 -15.88 -14.23
N VAL A 393 24.96 -17.01 -14.06
CA VAL A 393 26.32 -17.22 -14.53
C VAL A 393 26.24 -17.27 -16.06
N PRO A 394 27.02 -16.47 -16.81
CA PRO A 394 27.05 -16.63 -18.25
C PRO A 394 27.41 -18.08 -18.60
N GLU A 395 26.59 -18.69 -19.43
CA GLU A 395 26.88 -20.01 -19.95
C GLU A 395 28.16 -19.94 -20.79
N ASP A 396 29.14 -20.75 -20.44
CA ASP A 396 30.44 -20.77 -21.07
C ASP A 396 30.93 -22.21 -21.21
N ALA A 397 31.18 -22.65 -22.45
CA ALA A 397 31.64 -23.97 -22.75
C ALA A 397 33.10 -24.02 -23.23
N ASP A 398 33.81 -22.91 -23.11
CA ASP A 398 35.28 -22.86 -23.26
C ASP A 398 35.94 -23.32 -21.95
N PHE A 399 35.99 -24.64 -21.75
CA PHE A 399 36.43 -25.24 -20.49
C PHE A 399 37.97 -25.22 -20.31
N ASP A 400 38.75 -25.07 -21.38
CA ASP A 400 40.19 -24.98 -21.29
C ASP A 400 40.75 -23.54 -21.41
N GLY A 401 39.89 -22.59 -21.78
CA GLY A 401 40.20 -21.16 -21.77
C GLY A 401 41.04 -20.71 -22.97
N ASP A 402 40.96 -21.44 -24.09
CA ASP A 402 41.74 -21.13 -25.29
C ASP A 402 41.01 -20.21 -26.29
N LEU A 403 39.79 -19.77 -25.94
CA LEU A 403 38.92 -18.84 -26.64
C LEU A 403 38.17 -19.43 -27.84
N ASP A 404 38.09 -20.74 -27.95
CA ASP A 404 37.10 -21.38 -28.81
C ASP A 404 36.39 -22.54 -28.09
N VAL A 405 35.26 -22.97 -28.63
CA VAL A 405 34.50 -24.10 -28.10
C VAL A 405 34.59 -25.24 -29.09
N ASP A 406 35.41 -26.24 -28.77
CA ASP A 406 35.73 -27.31 -29.72
C ASP A 406 35.65 -28.72 -29.10
N GLY A 407 36.37 -29.68 -29.69
CA GLY A 407 36.38 -31.07 -29.22
C GLY A 407 37.21 -31.29 -27.96
N GLU A 408 38.14 -30.37 -27.62
CA GLU A 408 38.94 -30.46 -26.40
C GLU A 408 38.06 -30.16 -25.18
N ASP A 409 37.14 -29.19 -25.31
CA ASP A 409 36.13 -28.87 -24.30
C ASP A 409 35.17 -30.03 -24.05
N PHE A 410 34.71 -30.69 -25.14
CA PHE A 410 33.88 -31.89 -24.97
C PHE A 410 34.60 -32.97 -24.16
N LEU A 411 35.89 -33.14 -24.32
CA LEU A 411 36.65 -34.13 -23.51
C LEU A 411 36.78 -33.71 -22.06
N ILE A 412 36.80 -32.39 -21.76
CA ILE A 412 36.78 -31.88 -20.38
C ILE A 412 35.42 -32.16 -19.75
N TRP A 413 34.32 -31.79 -20.42
CA TRP A 413 32.98 -32.13 -19.98
C TRP A 413 32.83 -33.64 -19.71
N GLN A 414 33.26 -34.46 -20.65
CA GLN A 414 33.15 -35.94 -20.52
C GLN A 414 33.90 -36.47 -19.28
N ARG A 415 35.07 -35.90 -18.96
CA ARG A 415 35.83 -36.31 -17.76
C ARG A 415 35.22 -35.81 -16.46
N GLY A 416 34.57 -34.63 -16.48
CA GLY A 416 33.94 -34.02 -15.35
C GLY A 416 32.55 -34.57 -15.04
N ALA A 417 31.87 -35.21 -16.02
CA ALA A 417 30.52 -35.65 -15.90
C ALA A 417 30.25 -36.51 -14.64
N GLY A 418 29.32 -36.05 -13.80
CA GLY A 418 28.92 -36.64 -12.55
C GLY A 418 29.86 -36.41 -11.35
N ALA A 419 30.97 -35.64 -11.54
CA ALA A 419 31.91 -35.36 -10.45
C ALA A 419 32.50 -33.92 -10.47
N GLY A 420 32.50 -33.22 -11.59
CA GLY A 420 32.98 -31.86 -11.74
C GLY A 420 32.00 -30.83 -11.16
N THR A 421 32.51 -29.66 -10.78
CA THR A 421 31.71 -28.59 -10.14
C THR A 421 32.20 -27.19 -10.54
N THR A 422 33.05 -27.09 -11.56
CA THR A 422 33.60 -25.80 -12.00
C THR A 422 33.71 -25.77 -13.52
N LEU A 423 33.80 -24.56 -14.12
CA LEU A 423 33.97 -24.36 -15.55
C LEU A 423 35.10 -25.23 -16.12
N SER A 424 36.30 -25.19 -15.57
CA SER A 424 37.44 -25.99 -16.01
C SER A 424 37.26 -27.50 -15.84
N GLN A 425 36.17 -27.95 -15.25
CA GLN A 425 35.80 -29.36 -15.11
C GLN A 425 34.56 -29.72 -15.95
N GLY A 426 34.01 -28.75 -16.73
CA GLY A 426 32.91 -28.95 -17.66
C GLY A 426 31.56 -28.44 -17.17
N ASP A 427 31.47 -27.63 -16.07
CA ASP A 427 30.28 -26.94 -15.55
C ASP A 427 30.06 -25.64 -16.37
N ALA A 428 29.33 -25.74 -17.47
CA ALA A 428 29.11 -24.67 -18.42
C ALA A 428 28.03 -23.68 -17.93
N ASN A 429 27.05 -24.14 -17.14
CA ASN A 429 25.94 -23.32 -16.68
C ASN A 429 26.16 -22.77 -15.27
N GLY A 430 27.25 -23.15 -14.59
CA GLY A 430 27.63 -22.67 -13.27
C GLY A 430 26.77 -23.17 -12.11
N ASP A 431 26.04 -24.28 -12.29
CA ASP A 431 25.18 -24.86 -11.26
C ASP A 431 25.93 -25.78 -10.27
N SER A 432 27.24 -25.90 -10.44
CA SER A 432 28.14 -26.77 -9.67
C SER A 432 27.93 -28.28 -9.89
N LEU A 433 27.29 -28.67 -10.97
CA LEU A 433 27.15 -30.04 -11.44
C LEU A 433 27.63 -30.11 -12.88
N VAL A 434 28.37 -31.16 -13.23
CA VAL A 434 28.67 -31.42 -14.63
C VAL A 434 27.79 -32.53 -15.13
N ASP A 435 26.77 -32.19 -15.92
CA ASP A 435 25.76 -33.12 -16.39
C ASP A 435 25.30 -32.88 -17.84
N GLY A 436 24.07 -33.29 -18.17
CA GLY A 436 23.54 -33.15 -19.53
C GLY A 436 23.19 -31.73 -19.91
N LEU A 437 22.97 -30.82 -18.96
CA LEU A 437 22.65 -29.43 -19.23
C LEU A 437 23.88 -28.69 -19.75
N ASP A 438 25.05 -28.96 -19.17
CA ASP A 438 26.33 -28.40 -19.66
C ASP A 438 26.66 -28.87 -21.08
N LEU A 439 26.31 -30.13 -21.37
CA LEU A 439 26.49 -30.66 -22.73
C LEU A 439 25.59 -29.93 -23.73
N GLU A 440 24.41 -29.52 -23.37
CA GLU A 440 23.54 -28.71 -24.26
C GLU A 440 24.20 -27.34 -24.53
N VAL A 441 24.73 -26.68 -23.48
CA VAL A 441 25.49 -25.42 -23.65
C VAL A 441 26.67 -25.60 -24.60
N TRP A 442 27.48 -26.67 -24.40
CA TRP A 442 28.58 -26.99 -25.29
C TRP A 442 28.11 -27.21 -26.75
N LYS A 443 26.99 -27.91 -26.98
CA LYS A 443 26.44 -28.11 -28.32
C LYS A 443 25.99 -26.81 -28.99
N GLU A 444 25.45 -25.90 -28.23
CA GLU A 444 24.98 -24.59 -28.72
C GLU A 444 26.14 -23.69 -29.08
N GLN A 445 27.24 -23.76 -28.34
CA GLN A 445 28.40 -22.92 -28.50
C GLN A 445 29.49 -23.58 -29.39
N PHE A 446 29.35 -24.85 -29.77
CA PHE A 446 30.35 -25.56 -30.55
C PHE A 446 30.71 -24.84 -31.87
N GLY A 447 32.03 -24.53 -32.05
CA GLY A 447 32.56 -23.81 -33.19
C GLY A 447 32.44 -22.29 -33.07
N MET A 448 32.02 -21.77 -31.94
CA MET A 448 32.06 -20.33 -31.65
C MET A 448 33.46 -19.94 -31.13
N LEU A 449 33.88 -18.73 -31.50
CA LEU A 449 35.02 -18.08 -30.86
C LEU A 449 34.51 -17.27 -29.69
N VAL A 450 35.01 -17.50 -28.48
CA VAL A 450 34.66 -16.74 -27.30
C VAL A 450 35.45 -15.44 -27.28
N ASP A 451 34.78 -14.30 -27.33
CA ASP A 451 35.47 -13.01 -27.19
C ASP A 451 36.16 -12.95 -25.82
N PRO A 452 37.49 -12.61 -25.77
CA PRO A 452 38.13 -12.47 -24.47
C PRO A 452 37.38 -11.43 -23.62
N PRO A 453 37.27 -11.63 -22.31
CA PRO A 453 36.61 -10.67 -21.44
C PRO A 453 37.20 -9.29 -21.68
N ASN A 454 36.39 -8.36 -22.18
CA ASN A 454 36.82 -7.01 -22.52
C ASN A 454 37.51 -6.42 -21.29
N PRO A 455 38.84 -6.25 -21.25
CA PRO A 455 39.48 -5.62 -20.12
C PRO A 455 38.86 -4.26 -20.03
N SER A 456 38.10 -4.03 -18.92
CA SER A 456 37.46 -2.75 -18.61
C SER A 456 38.35 -1.63 -19.16
N ALA A 457 37.86 -0.88 -20.16
CA ALA A 457 38.60 0.15 -20.83
C ALA A 457 39.08 1.14 -19.76
N GLY A 458 40.28 0.88 -19.29
CA GLY A 458 41.01 1.86 -18.48
C GLY A 458 41.05 3.10 -19.34
N THR A 459 40.50 4.19 -18.83
CA THR A 459 40.58 5.50 -19.46
C THR A 459 42.05 5.75 -19.81
N VAL A 460 42.43 5.53 -21.08
CA VAL A 460 43.71 6.00 -21.59
C VAL A 460 43.60 7.52 -21.50
N PRO A 461 44.47 8.20 -20.71
CA PRO A 461 44.46 9.64 -20.68
C PRO A 461 44.78 10.13 -22.08
N GLU A 462 43.86 10.81 -22.73
CA GLU A 462 44.08 11.48 -24.00
C GLU A 462 45.32 12.36 -23.86
N PRO A 463 46.30 12.32 -24.77
CA PRO A 463 47.43 13.26 -24.76
C PRO A 463 46.84 14.67 -24.91
N GLY A 464 47.09 15.52 -23.94
CA GLY A 464 46.47 16.83 -23.78
C GLY A 464 46.50 17.70 -25.03
N THR A 465 45.38 17.92 -25.62
CA THR A 465 45.09 18.92 -26.69
C THR A 465 45.08 20.35 -26.18
N LEU A 466 45.78 20.64 -25.07
CA LEU A 466 45.84 21.98 -24.45
C LEU A 466 46.99 22.86 -24.95
N LEU A 467 47.78 22.42 -25.95
CA LEU A 467 48.94 23.18 -26.44
C LEU A 467 48.78 23.80 -27.83
N LEU A 468 47.62 23.73 -28.49
CA LEU A 468 47.40 24.32 -29.81
C LEU A 468 46.43 25.52 -29.88
N ALA A 469 45.83 25.94 -28.74
CA ALA A 469 44.92 27.10 -28.71
C ALA A 469 45.60 28.43 -28.29
N ALA A 470 46.84 28.42 -27.86
CA ALA A 470 47.48 29.63 -27.36
C ALA A 470 48.06 30.61 -28.42
N PRO A 471 48.33 30.26 -29.70
CA PRO A 471 48.83 31.27 -30.66
C PRO A 471 47.73 32.02 -31.45
N LEU A 472 46.47 31.58 -31.42
CA LEU A 472 45.40 32.26 -32.21
C LEU A 472 44.71 33.39 -31.51
N LEU A 473 44.75 33.51 -30.17
CA LEU A 473 44.19 34.64 -29.43
C LEU A 473 45.15 35.88 -29.45
N GLY A 474 46.43 35.74 -29.75
CA GLY A 474 47.39 36.84 -29.88
C GLY A 474 47.26 37.63 -31.18
N LEU A 475 46.68 37.06 -32.22
CA LEU A 475 46.60 37.70 -33.53
C LEU A 475 45.30 38.55 -33.73
N VAL A 476 44.27 38.33 -32.97
CA VAL A 476 43.01 39.10 -33.10
C VAL A 476 43.04 40.38 -32.30
N MET A 477 43.93 40.53 -31.31
CA MET A 477 44.08 41.80 -30.55
C MET A 477 45.04 42.82 -31.15
N ALA A 478 45.87 42.42 -32.15
CA ALA A 478 46.81 43.34 -32.82
C ALA A 478 46.22 44.11 -34.01
N VAL A 479 45.04 43.71 -34.52
CA VAL A 479 44.44 44.35 -35.71
C VAL A 479 43.41 45.48 -35.30
N ARG A 480 43.06 45.65 -34.03
CA ARG A 480 42.14 46.70 -33.59
C ARG A 480 42.74 47.98 -33.03
N ARG A 481 44.06 48.19 -33.20
CA ARG A 481 44.74 49.43 -32.77
C ARG A 481 45.36 50.26 -33.90
N ARG A 482 44.87 50.13 -35.14
CA ARG A 482 45.26 51.05 -36.23
C ARG A 482 44.08 51.42 -37.11
N ALA A 483 43.06 52.03 -36.52
CA ALA A 483 42.08 52.86 -37.22
C ALA A 483 41.34 53.70 -36.19
N ALA A 484 41.92 54.79 -35.81
CA ALA A 484 41.34 56.08 -35.42
C ALA A 484 42.48 57.10 -35.32
#